data_9c6330f1cf6afbb8bd367702fdd31753
#
_entry.id   9c6330f1cf6afbb8bd367702fdd31753
#
_cell.length_a   1.000
_cell.length_b   1.000
_cell.length_c   1.000
_cell.angle_alpha   90.00
_cell.angle_beta   90.00
_cell.angle_gamma   90.00
#
_symmetry.space_group_name_H-M   'P 1'
#
loop_
_entity.id
_entity.type
_entity.pdbx_description
1 polymer ?
#
loop_
_entity_poly.entity_id
_entity_poly.type
_entity_poly.pdbx_seq_one_letter_code
_entity_poly.pdbx_strand_id
1 'polypeptide(L)'
;MWRYWTAAAWVFVMVWALEVQGEETNLGGLLHLSEKSLLSALPENTRLLLETSAIERFLIELDGNPPDWAAVYGGGHHDPGHDAQLFALNRERDAKREGKPALSWIITFAWAGALSPYDDETGGFSVALGPKFMTTRWGIVRFKPEEVPGNLVVVAGAGQREVLQRAIEEQRRLDIEVVMTGQLIPEESLVYDFSHEEEGRGLIMPVVRIQRVDFLLAGQE
;
A
#
# COMPACT_ATOMS: atom_id res chain seq x y z
N MET A 1 22.44 -41.33 66.29
CA MET A 1 22.90 -39.99 66.00
C MET A 1 23.34 -39.93 64.51
N TRP A 2 22.45 -39.51 63.62
CA TRP A 2 22.83 -39.25 62.24
C TRP A 2 22.09 -37.99 61.79
N ARG A 3 22.91 -36.94 61.50
CA ARG A 3 22.49 -35.63 61.03
C ARG A 3 22.41 -35.68 59.51
N TYR A 4 21.24 -35.53 58.90
CA TYR A 4 21.09 -35.32 57.46
C TYR A 4 21.11 -33.83 57.16
N TRP A 5 22.09 -33.44 56.41
CA TRP A 5 22.19 -32.12 55.79
C TRP A 5 21.39 -32.17 54.46
N THR A 6 20.36 -31.39 54.36
CA THR A 6 19.66 -31.13 53.10
C THR A 6 20.24 -29.89 52.46
N ALA A 7 21.01 -30.08 51.38
CA ALA A 7 21.47 -28.99 50.52
C ALA A 7 20.30 -28.56 49.61
N ALA A 8 19.81 -27.34 49.79
CA ALA A 8 18.84 -26.73 48.89
C ALA A 8 19.61 -26.15 47.69
N ALA A 9 19.43 -26.78 46.55
CA ALA A 9 19.96 -26.26 45.27
C ALA A 9 19.02 -25.18 44.73
N TRP A 10 19.47 -23.93 44.75
CA TRP A 10 18.80 -22.82 44.06
C TRP A 10 19.10 -22.90 42.58
N VAL A 11 18.09 -23.26 41.79
CA VAL A 11 18.16 -23.16 40.31
C VAL A 11 17.84 -21.72 39.94
N PHE A 12 18.86 -20.97 39.55
CA PHE A 12 18.69 -19.66 38.91
C PHE A 12 18.27 -19.88 37.44
N VAL A 13 16.99 -19.71 37.17
CA VAL A 13 16.49 -19.60 35.78
C VAL A 13 16.81 -18.19 35.29
N MET A 14 17.89 -18.04 34.56
CA MET A 14 18.12 -16.83 33.76
C MET A 14 17.16 -16.81 32.60
N VAL A 15 16.08 -16.05 32.74
CA VAL A 15 15.23 -15.67 31.61
C VAL A 15 15.99 -14.64 30.78
N TRP A 16 16.55 -15.07 29.68
CA TRP A 16 17.03 -14.16 28.65
C TRP A 16 15.78 -13.57 27.98
N ALA A 17 15.45 -12.33 28.34
CA ALA A 17 14.56 -11.51 27.53
C ALA A 17 15.32 -11.22 26.22
N LEU A 18 14.99 -11.93 25.16
CA LEU A 18 15.28 -11.51 23.79
C LEU A 18 14.45 -10.25 23.58
N GLU A 19 15.08 -9.09 23.79
CA GLU A 19 14.60 -7.86 23.15
C GLU A 19 14.71 -8.11 21.63
N VAL A 20 13.59 -8.44 21.04
CA VAL A 20 13.38 -8.28 19.61
C VAL A 20 13.32 -6.77 19.39
N GLN A 21 14.49 -6.16 19.23
CA GLN A 21 14.58 -4.87 18.55
C GLN A 21 14.05 -5.14 17.14
N GLY A 22 12.80 -4.74 16.89
CA GLY A 22 12.30 -4.61 15.54
C GLY A 22 13.24 -3.63 14.83
N GLU A 23 14.17 -4.12 14.03
CA GLU A 23 14.81 -3.31 13.02
C GLU A 23 13.68 -2.73 12.17
N GLU A 24 13.39 -1.44 12.38
CA GLU A 24 12.60 -0.67 11.43
C GLU A 24 13.38 -0.75 10.11
N THR A 25 12.98 -1.66 9.25
CA THR A 25 13.56 -1.83 7.92
C THR A 25 13.31 -0.54 7.16
N ASN A 26 14.37 0.25 7.04
CA ASN A 26 14.37 1.48 6.27
C ASN A 26 14.20 1.08 4.80
N LEU A 27 12.97 1.20 4.27
CA LEU A 27 12.65 0.88 2.89
C LEU A 27 13.15 2.02 2.00
N GLY A 28 14.48 2.01 1.73
CA GLY A 28 15.10 2.86 0.74
C GLY A 28 14.76 2.37 -0.67
N GLY A 29 14.21 3.24 -1.51
CA GLY A 29 13.92 2.97 -2.90
C GLY A 29 14.69 3.89 -3.84
N LEU A 30 14.81 3.47 -5.11
CA LEU A 30 15.46 4.26 -6.17
C LEU A 30 14.51 5.31 -6.74
N LEU A 31 15.03 6.51 -6.98
CA LEU A 31 14.30 7.55 -7.69
C LEU A 31 14.46 7.38 -9.21
N HIS A 32 13.33 7.18 -9.88
CA HIS A 32 13.23 7.15 -11.33
C HIS A 32 12.78 8.52 -11.85
N LEU A 33 13.47 9.03 -12.88
CA LEU A 33 13.14 10.30 -13.52
C LEU A 33 12.12 10.13 -14.65
N SER A 34 11.79 8.91 -15.01
CA SER A 34 10.83 8.60 -16.07
C SER A 34 10.16 7.26 -15.83
N GLU A 35 8.94 7.12 -16.31
CA GLU A 35 8.20 5.87 -16.30
C GLU A 35 8.95 4.74 -17.00
N LYS A 36 9.65 5.04 -18.11
CA LYS A 36 10.45 4.05 -18.82
C LYS A 36 11.57 3.47 -17.95
N SER A 37 12.23 4.30 -17.14
CA SER A 37 13.25 3.86 -16.19
C SER A 37 12.65 2.97 -15.10
N LEU A 38 11.50 3.35 -14.56
CA LEU A 38 10.76 2.56 -13.60
C LEU A 38 10.39 1.19 -14.20
N LEU A 39 9.78 1.17 -15.39
CA LEU A 39 9.36 -0.05 -16.06
C LEU A 39 10.50 -1.06 -16.25
N SER A 40 11.71 -0.57 -16.58
CA SER A 40 12.88 -1.42 -16.76
C SER A 40 13.41 -2.01 -15.45
N ALA A 41 13.03 -1.46 -14.31
CA ALA A 41 13.46 -1.89 -12.98
C ALA A 41 12.45 -2.83 -12.29
N LEU A 42 11.21 -2.87 -12.78
CA LEU A 42 10.17 -3.74 -12.21
C LEU A 42 10.37 -5.21 -12.61
N PRO A 43 9.88 -6.16 -11.78
CA PRO A 43 9.88 -7.57 -12.14
C PRO A 43 9.13 -7.84 -13.44
N GLU A 44 9.60 -8.81 -14.22
CA GLU A 44 8.90 -9.29 -15.41
C GLU A 44 7.47 -9.73 -15.04
N ASN A 45 6.52 -9.51 -15.95
CA ASN A 45 5.09 -9.82 -15.78
C ASN A 45 4.35 -9.01 -14.69
N THR A 46 4.93 -7.94 -14.19
CA THR A 46 4.24 -7.01 -13.30
C THR A 46 3.11 -6.30 -14.03
N ARG A 47 1.93 -6.21 -13.39
CA ARG A 47 0.78 -5.46 -13.90
C ARG A 47 0.81 -4.04 -13.34
N LEU A 48 0.96 -3.06 -14.23
CA LEU A 48 0.96 -1.65 -13.84
C LEU A 48 -0.47 -1.14 -13.70
N LEU A 49 -0.81 -0.66 -12.52
CA LEU A 49 -2.13 -0.13 -12.15
C LEU A 49 -2.00 1.37 -11.81
N LEU A 50 -1.33 2.12 -12.68
CA LEU A 50 -1.12 3.57 -12.52
C LEU A 50 -2.24 4.39 -13.16
N GLU A 51 -2.88 3.82 -14.20
CA GLU A 51 -3.92 4.43 -15.01
C GLU A 51 -5.30 3.84 -14.69
N THR A 52 -6.36 4.66 -14.74
CA THR A 52 -7.76 4.21 -14.53
C THR A 52 -8.12 3.01 -15.41
N SER A 53 -7.74 3.05 -16.69
CA SER A 53 -8.03 1.97 -17.64
C SER A 53 -7.34 0.64 -17.30
N ALA A 54 -6.14 0.70 -16.74
CA ALA A 54 -5.40 -0.48 -16.28
C ALA A 54 -6.03 -1.08 -15.01
N ILE A 55 -6.47 -0.23 -14.09
CA ILE A 55 -7.19 -0.62 -12.88
C ILE A 55 -8.52 -1.28 -13.26
N GLU A 56 -9.30 -0.71 -14.16
CA GLU A 56 -10.55 -1.30 -14.60
C GLU A 56 -10.37 -2.67 -15.25
N ARG A 57 -9.35 -2.85 -16.10
CA ARG A 57 -9.02 -4.16 -16.67
C ARG A 57 -8.66 -5.18 -15.59
N PHE A 58 -7.85 -4.78 -14.61
CA PHE A 58 -7.51 -5.63 -13.47
C PHE A 58 -8.77 -6.06 -12.70
N LEU A 59 -9.70 -5.14 -12.42
CA LEU A 59 -10.94 -5.44 -11.72
C LEU A 59 -11.87 -6.34 -12.54
N ILE A 60 -11.89 -6.24 -13.88
CA ILE A 60 -12.61 -7.18 -14.75
C ILE A 60 -12.04 -8.59 -14.58
N GLU A 61 -10.74 -8.76 -14.59
CA GLU A 61 -10.10 -10.07 -14.40
C GLU A 61 -10.35 -10.63 -12.99
N LEU A 62 -10.41 -9.75 -11.99
CA LEU A 62 -10.57 -10.13 -10.59
C LEU A 62 -12.03 -10.43 -10.23
N ASP A 63 -12.96 -9.54 -10.57
CA ASP A 63 -14.35 -9.57 -10.11
C ASP A 63 -15.38 -9.77 -11.23
N GLY A 64 -14.97 -9.60 -12.49
CA GLY A 64 -15.83 -9.76 -13.67
C GLY A 64 -16.63 -8.52 -14.02
N ASN A 65 -17.53 -8.07 -13.16
CA ASN A 65 -18.40 -6.93 -13.37
C ASN A 65 -18.35 -5.94 -12.22
N PRO A 66 -18.61 -4.64 -12.47
CA PRO A 66 -18.78 -3.66 -11.42
C PRO A 66 -19.85 -4.07 -10.40
N PRO A 67 -19.71 -3.66 -9.13
CA PRO A 67 -20.77 -3.82 -8.14
C PRO A 67 -22.06 -3.13 -8.55
N ASP A 68 -23.18 -3.71 -8.20
CA ASP A 68 -24.49 -3.04 -8.34
C ASP A 68 -24.71 -2.06 -7.19
N TRP A 69 -24.17 -0.85 -7.37
CA TRP A 69 -24.29 0.21 -6.37
C TRP A 69 -25.73 0.64 -6.13
N ALA A 70 -26.60 0.51 -7.14
CA ALA A 70 -28.01 0.85 -6.97
C ALA A 70 -28.70 -0.13 -6.01
N ALA A 71 -28.32 -1.41 -6.03
CA ALA A 71 -28.82 -2.39 -5.07
C ALA A 71 -28.31 -2.09 -3.65
N VAL A 72 -27.07 -1.62 -3.50
CA VAL A 72 -26.48 -1.28 -2.20
C VAL A 72 -27.08 -0.01 -1.60
N TYR A 73 -27.30 1.03 -2.43
CA TYR A 73 -27.75 2.35 -1.97
C TYR A 73 -29.25 2.61 -2.18
N GLY A 74 -30.00 1.64 -2.73
CA GLY A 74 -31.41 1.84 -3.08
C GLY A 74 -32.33 2.22 -1.94
N GLY A 75 -31.99 1.84 -0.70
CA GLY A 75 -32.69 2.26 0.52
C GLY A 75 -32.13 3.54 1.17
N GLY A 76 -31.07 4.12 0.62
CA GLY A 76 -30.31 5.23 1.20
C GLY A 76 -29.37 4.82 2.34
N HIS A 77 -28.47 5.72 2.73
CA HIS A 77 -27.42 5.47 3.75
C HIS A 77 -27.97 5.19 5.17
N HIS A 78 -29.23 5.50 5.42
CA HIS A 78 -29.90 5.25 6.71
C HIS A 78 -30.74 3.97 6.71
N ASP A 79 -30.72 3.20 5.62
CA ASP A 79 -31.42 1.91 5.57
C ASP A 79 -30.75 0.93 6.56
N PRO A 80 -31.48 0.36 7.54
CA PRO A 80 -30.93 -0.64 8.45
C PRO A 80 -30.37 -1.90 7.74
N GLY A 81 -30.77 -2.13 6.49
CA GLY A 81 -30.28 -3.22 5.64
C GLY A 81 -28.95 -2.95 4.94
N HIS A 82 -28.46 -1.70 4.97
CA HIS A 82 -27.31 -1.29 4.19
C HIS A 82 -26.03 -2.10 4.50
N ASP A 83 -25.71 -2.27 5.76
CA ASP A 83 -24.53 -3.06 6.19
C ASP A 83 -24.65 -4.53 5.73
N ALA A 84 -25.86 -5.10 5.80
CA ALA A 84 -26.10 -6.47 5.35
C ALA A 84 -25.92 -6.60 3.83
N GLN A 85 -26.31 -5.59 3.06
CA GLN A 85 -26.12 -5.53 1.60
C GLN A 85 -24.64 -5.42 1.24
N LEU A 86 -23.86 -4.56 1.90
CA LEU A 86 -22.41 -4.46 1.73
C LEU A 86 -21.70 -5.78 2.09
N PHE A 87 -22.11 -6.42 3.17
CA PHE A 87 -21.56 -7.71 3.57
C PHE A 87 -21.85 -8.80 2.54
N ALA A 88 -23.09 -8.85 2.02
CA ALA A 88 -23.48 -9.78 0.97
C ALA A 88 -22.67 -9.56 -0.31
N LEU A 89 -22.48 -8.29 -0.72
CA LEU A 89 -21.66 -7.92 -1.86
C LEU A 89 -20.20 -8.39 -1.71
N ASN A 90 -19.61 -8.20 -0.54
CA ASN A 90 -18.22 -8.66 -0.29
C ASN A 90 -18.13 -10.19 -0.41
N ARG A 91 -19.06 -10.93 0.20
CA ARG A 91 -19.10 -12.40 0.11
C ARG A 91 -19.28 -12.90 -1.33
N GLU A 92 -20.13 -12.25 -2.12
CA GLU A 92 -20.30 -12.58 -3.53
C GLU A 92 -19.02 -12.38 -4.33
N ARG A 93 -18.30 -11.28 -4.07
CA ARG A 93 -17.00 -11.00 -4.69
C ARG A 93 -15.96 -12.04 -4.31
N ASP A 94 -15.86 -12.40 -3.04
CA ASP A 94 -14.91 -13.41 -2.58
C ASP A 94 -15.14 -14.76 -3.28
N ALA A 95 -16.39 -15.18 -3.40
CA ALA A 95 -16.75 -16.40 -4.12
C ALA A 95 -16.41 -16.32 -5.62
N LYS A 96 -16.56 -15.15 -6.26
CA LYS A 96 -16.20 -14.94 -7.68
C LYS A 96 -14.69 -14.93 -7.92
N ARG A 97 -13.90 -14.57 -6.92
CA ARG A 97 -12.43 -14.50 -7.00
C ARG A 97 -11.76 -15.85 -6.85
N GLU A 98 -12.40 -16.81 -6.20
CA GLU A 98 -11.83 -18.12 -5.93
C GLU A 98 -11.26 -18.78 -7.19
N GLY A 99 -9.96 -19.16 -7.13
CA GLY A 99 -9.25 -19.80 -8.23
C GLY A 99 -8.88 -18.91 -9.42
N LYS A 100 -9.14 -17.60 -9.37
CA LYS A 100 -8.75 -16.70 -10.47
C LYS A 100 -7.26 -16.43 -10.53
N PRO A 101 -6.62 -16.49 -11.71
CA PRO A 101 -5.19 -16.20 -11.86
C PRO A 101 -4.78 -14.80 -11.40
N ALA A 102 -5.71 -13.83 -11.50
CA ALA A 102 -5.46 -12.44 -11.10
C ALA A 102 -5.08 -12.29 -9.61
N LEU A 103 -5.46 -13.24 -8.76
CA LEU A 103 -5.09 -13.25 -7.34
C LEU A 103 -3.58 -13.46 -7.11
N SER A 104 -2.89 -14.09 -8.04
CA SER A 104 -1.45 -14.38 -7.96
C SER A 104 -0.57 -13.38 -8.72
N TRP A 105 -1.17 -12.35 -9.34
CA TRP A 105 -0.40 -11.39 -10.11
C TRP A 105 0.44 -10.50 -9.21
N ILE A 106 1.63 -10.17 -9.69
CA ILE A 106 2.41 -9.07 -9.15
C ILE A 106 1.82 -7.79 -9.75
N ILE A 107 1.39 -6.88 -8.89
CA ILE A 107 0.79 -5.61 -9.27
C ILE A 107 1.62 -4.44 -8.75
N THR A 108 1.59 -3.34 -9.47
CA THR A 108 2.24 -2.09 -9.09
C THR A 108 1.22 -0.97 -9.13
N PHE A 109 1.12 -0.22 -8.04
CA PHE A 109 0.27 0.96 -7.91
C PHE A 109 1.06 2.12 -7.30
N ALA A 110 0.53 3.32 -7.34
CA ALA A 110 1.19 4.49 -6.80
C ALA A 110 0.33 5.22 -5.77
N TRP A 111 1.00 5.82 -4.79
CA TRP A 111 0.46 6.83 -3.90
C TRP A 111 1.18 8.16 -4.12
N ALA A 112 0.53 9.26 -3.74
CA ALA A 112 1.17 10.56 -3.76
C ALA A 112 2.22 10.65 -2.66
N GLY A 113 3.34 11.30 -2.95
CA GLY A 113 4.39 11.58 -1.99
C GLY A 113 4.93 13.00 -2.13
N ALA A 114 5.48 13.52 -1.05
CA ALA A 114 6.19 14.80 -1.04
C ALA A 114 7.55 14.61 -0.40
N LEU A 115 8.59 15.16 -1.04
CA LEU A 115 9.96 15.10 -0.50
C LEU A 115 10.15 16.12 0.61
N SER A 116 10.76 15.68 1.70
CA SER A 116 11.32 16.53 2.75
C SER A 116 12.75 16.95 2.39
N PRO A 117 13.35 17.90 3.13
CA PRO A 117 14.78 18.22 2.96
C PRO A 117 15.67 16.98 3.08
N TYR A 118 16.83 17.05 2.43
CA TYR A 118 17.85 16.01 2.52
C TYR A 118 18.34 15.86 3.95
N ASP A 119 18.50 14.64 4.38
CA ASP A 119 19.01 14.27 5.67
C ASP A 119 20.34 13.50 5.51
N ASP A 120 21.40 14.04 6.06
CA ASP A 120 22.75 13.46 5.99
C ASP A 120 22.86 12.16 6.81
N GLU A 121 22.01 11.98 7.84
CA GLU A 121 22.04 10.77 8.68
C GLU A 121 21.48 9.57 7.94
N THR A 122 20.38 9.75 7.22
CA THR A 122 19.76 8.70 6.40
C THR A 122 20.38 8.60 5.00
N GLY A 123 21.11 9.61 4.56
CA GLY A 123 21.71 9.68 3.23
C GLY A 123 20.71 9.89 2.10
N GLY A 124 19.53 10.45 2.41
CA GLY A 124 18.44 10.60 1.45
C GLY A 124 17.41 11.67 1.80
N PHE A 125 16.28 11.62 1.11
CA PHE A 125 15.14 12.51 1.33
C PHE A 125 14.01 11.72 1.97
N SER A 126 13.53 12.12 3.14
CA SER A 126 12.34 11.51 3.73
C SER A 126 11.09 11.83 2.90
N VAL A 127 10.12 10.92 2.90
CA VAL A 127 8.91 11.04 2.10
C VAL A 127 7.67 11.07 2.99
N ALA A 128 6.89 12.14 2.86
CA ALA A 128 5.52 12.17 3.37
C ALA A 128 4.59 11.48 2.37
N LEU A 129 3.81 10.51 2.85
CA LEU A 129 2.99 9.63 2.03
C LEU A 129 1.50 9.98 2.14
N GLY A 130 0.79 10.00 1.02
CA GLY A 130 -0.65 10.21 0.95
C GLY A 130 -1.35 9.19 0.04
N PRO A 131 -2.53 8.64 0.44
CA PRO A 131 -3.26 7.70 -0.40
C PRO A 131 -3.73 8.37 -1.70
N LYS A 132 -3.70 7.60 -2.81
CA LYS A 132 -4.26 8.00 -4.10
C LYS A 132 -5.60 7.30 -4.32
N PHE A 133 -6.64 8.09 -4.60
CA PHE A 133 -7.97 7.61 -4.94
C PHE A 133 -8.18 7.78 -6.43
N MET A 134 -8.70 6.73 -7.08
CA MET A 134 -8.93 6.71 -8.53
C MET A 134 -10.40 6.49 -8.81
N THR A 135 -11.07 7.46 -9.45
CA THR A 135 -12.45 7.31 -9.92
C THR A 135 -12.48 6.39 -11.15
N THR A 136 -13.28 5.34 -11.07
CA THR A 136 -13.45 4.33 -12.10
C THR A 136 -14.93 4.04 -12.34
N ARG A 137 -15.26 3.23 -13.35
CA ARG A 137 -16.64 2.71 -13.55
C ARG A 137 -17.06 1.77 -12.41
N TRP A 138 -16.11 1.24 -11.66
CA TRP A 138 -16.32 0.34 -10.52
C TRP A 138 -16.67 1.07 -9.23
N GLY A 139 -16.49 2.37 -9.18
CA GLY A 139 -16.53 3.21 -8.01
C GLY A 139 -15.18 3.89 -7.77
N ILE A 140 -14.93 4.32 -6.56
CA ILE A 140 -13.64 4.86 -6.15
C ILE A 140 -12.72 3.69 -5.78
N VAL A 141 -11.53 3.64 -6.34
CA VAL A 141 -10.54 2.58 -6.05
C VAL A 141 -9.35 3.20 -5.32
N ARG A 142 -8.98 2.57 -4.20
CA ARG A 142 -7.79 2.88 -3.44
C ARG A 142 -7.04 1.59 -3.14
N PHE A 143 -5.89 1.39 -3.76
CA PHE A 143 -4.98 0.33 -3.32
C PHE A 143 -4.42 0.68 -1.95
N LYS A 144 -4.44 -0.29 -1.04
CA LYS A 144 -3.92 -0.13 0.33
C LYS A 144 -2.75 -1.10 0.52
N PRO A 145 -1.55 -0.62 0.92
CA PRO A 145 -0.54 -1.53 1.43
C PRO A 145 -1.04 -2.22 2.70
N GLU A 146 -0.72 -3.51 2.89
CA GLU A 146 -1.02 -4.28 4.12
C GLU A 146 -0.50 -3.52 5.34
N GLU A 147 0.77 -3.13 5.26
CA GLU A 147 1.39 -2.22 6.19
C GLU A 147 1.82 -0.96 5.44
N VAL A 148 1.42 0.20 5.95
CA VAL A 148 1.86 1.48 5.37
C VAL A 148 3.36 1.61 5.64
N PRO A 149 4.21 1.71 4.60
CA PRO A 149 5.63 1.85 4.81
C PRO A 149 5.93 3.09 5.65
N GLY A 150 6.55 2.89 6.81
CA GLY A 150 7.16 3.96 7.59
C GLY A 150 8.56 4.28 7.08
N ASN A 151 9.08 5.44 7.47
CA ASN A 151 10.49 5.79 7.24
C ASN A 151 10.98 5.61 5.79
N LEU A 152 10.15 6.04 4.82
CA LEU A 152 10.51 6.00 3.42
C LEU A 152 11.60 7.04 3.13
N VAL A 153 12.70 6.58 2.53
CA VAL A 153 13.84 7.42 2.16
C VAL A 153 14.14 7.26 0.67
N VAL A 154 14.11 8.36 -0.07
CA VAL A 154 14.55 8.40 -1.47
C VAL A 154 16.05 8.53 -1.53
N VAL A 155 16.71 7.55 -2.12
CA VAL A 155 18.13 7.62 -2.44
C VAL A 155 18.28 8.12 -3.86
N ALA A 156 18.82 9.34 -4.01
CA ALA A 156 19.08 9.96 -5.30
C ALA A 156 20.56 9.85 -5.67
N GLY A 157 20.86 9.65 -6.96
CA GLY A 157 22.22 9.75 -7.46
C GLY A 157 22.82 11.15 -7.22
N ALA A 158 24.16 11.28 -7.15
CA ALA A 158 24.84 12.53 -6.76
C ALA A 158 24.34 13.76 -7.55
N GLY A 159 24.23 13.66 -8.87
CA GLY A 159 23.73 14.77 -9.68
C GLY A 159 22.25 15.09 -9.49
N GLN A 160 21.44 14.10 -9.16
CA GLN A 160 20.02 14.29 -8.85
C GLN A 160 19.83 14.94 -7.48
N ARG A 161 20.63 14.52 -6.49
CA ARG A 161 20.58 15.06 -5.14
C ARG A 161 20.72 16.57 -5.11
N GLU A 162 21.74 17.12 -5.80
CA GLU A 162 21.97 18.56 -5.85
C GLU A 162 20.81 19.33 -6.47
N VAL A 163 20.19 18.76 -7.54
CA VAL A 163 19.03 19.36 -8.20
C VAL A 163 17.82 19.38 -7.26
N LEU A 164 17.55 18.26 -6.58
CA LEU A 164 16.42 18.13 -5.65
C LEU A 164 16.61 19.05 -4.42
N GLN A 165 17.81 19.09 -3.83
CA GLN A 165 18.11 19.98 -2.71
C GLN A 165 17.86 21.45 -3.09
N ARG A 166 18.39 21.89 -4.23
CA ARG A 166 18.18 23.26 -4.70
C ARG A 166 16.71 23.58 -4.92
N ALA A 167 15.96 22.65 -5.52
CA ALA A 167 14.53 22.84 -5.73
C ALA A 167 13.76 22.99 -4.41
N ILE A 168 14.09 22.20 -3.38
CA ILE A 168 13.49 22.31 -2.04
C ILE A 168 13.88 23.62 -1.36
N GLU A 169 15.15 24.03 -1.44
CA GLU A 169 15.65 25.32 -0.91
C GLU A 169 14.93 26.53 -1.56
N GLU A 170 14.65 26.44 -2.85
CA GLU A 170 13.84 27.43 -3.60
C GLU A 170 12.35 27.32 -3.30
N GLN A 171 11.93 26.51 -2.34
CA GLN A 171 10.54 26.25 -1.95
C GLN A 171 9.67 25.73 -3.10
N ARG A 172 10.27 25.10 -4.10
CA ARG A 172 9.53 24.41 -5.14
C ARG A 172 8.99 23.09 -4.57
N ARG A 173 7.69 22.89 -4.68
CA ARG A 173 7.08 21.62 -4.32
C ARG A 173 7.54 20.55 -5.31
N LEU A 174 8.14 19.49 -4.79
CA LEU A 174 8.50 18.32 -5.57
C LEU A 174 7.52 17.21 -5.25
N ASP A 175 6.58 17.02 -6.14
CA ASP A 175 5.64 15.91 -6.05
C ASP A 175 6.31 14.66 -6.65
N ILE A 176 6.20 13.56 -5.92
CA ILE A 176 6.68 12.25 -6.35
C ILE A 176 5.53 11.26 -6.28
N GLU A 177 5.60 10.22 -7.06
CA GLU A 177 4.79 9.04 -6.88
C GLU A 177 5.58 7.98 -6.12
N VAL A 178 5.00 7.48 -5.03
CA VAL A 178 5.53 6.34 -4.29
C VAL A 178 4.93 5.10 -4.91
N VAL A 179 5.76 4.39 -5.65
CA VAL A 179 5.37 3.25 -6.47
C VAL A 179 5.60 1.97 -5.67
N MET A 180 4.52 1.29 -5.36
CA MET A 180 4.51 0.09 -4.54
C MET A 180 4.17 -1.13 -5.38
N THR A 181 5.02 -2.16 -5.30
CA THR A 181 4.88 -3.42 -6.02
C THR A 181 4.70 -4.57 -5.05
N GLY A 182 3.73 -5.44 -5.31
CA GLY A 182 3.45 -6.58 -4.43
C GLY A 182 2.32 -7.47 -4.93
N GLN A 183 1.77 -8.26 -4.03
CA GLN A 183 0.69 -9.21 -4.30
C GLN A 183 -0.57 -8.88 -3.52
N LEU A 184 -1.73 -9.10 -4.15
CA LEU A 184 -3.03 -8.91 -3.52
C LEU A 184 -3.19 -9.85 -2.31
N ILE A 185 -3.81 -9.33 -1.23
CA ILE A 185 -4.32 -10.12 -0.11
C ILE A 185 -5.84 -10.17 -0.25
N PRO A 186 -6.39 -11.24 -0.83
CA PRO A 186 -7.81 -11.29 -1.17
C PRO A 186 -8.72 -11.18 0.05
N GLU A 187 -8.32 -11.81 1.15
CA GLU A 187 -9.11 -11.92 2.39
C GLU A 187 -9.27 -10.57 3.09
N GLU A 188 -8.36 -9.63 2.83
CA GLU A 188 -8.41 -8.27 3.40
C GLU A 188 -8.97 -7.22 2.43
N SER A 189 -9.18 -7.61 1.16
CA SER A 189 -9.61 -6.69 0.10
C SER A 189 -11.12 -6.51 0.10
N LEU A 190 -11.59 -5.39 0.60
CA LEU A 190 -13.00 -5.11 0.87
C LEU A 190 -13.61 -4.04 -0.04
N VAL A 191 -14.94 -4.05 -0.10
CA VAL A 191 -15.75 -2.93 -0.57
C VAL A 191 -16.36 -2.25 0.64
N TYR A 192 -16.21 -0.93 0.70
CA TYR A 192 -16.76 -0.09 1.75
C TYR A 192 -17.81 0.87 1.21
N ASP A 193 -18.67 1.34 2.10
CA ASP A 193 -19.45 2.53 1.86
C ASP A 193 -18.51 3.76 1.92
N PHE A 194 -18.53 4.55 0.85
CA PHE A 194 -17.80 5.82 0.81
C PHE A 194 -18.82 6.96 0.80
N SER A 195 -19.38 7.22 1.98
CA SER A 195 -20.60 8.02 2.16
C SER A 195 -20.44 9.52 1.99
N HIS A 196 -19.21 10.06 1.79
CA HIS A 196 -19.03 11.51 1.99
C HIS A 196 -18.61 12.32 0.77
N GLU A 197 -18.21 11.73 -0.35
CA GLU A 197 -17.67 12.50 -1.48
C GLU A 197 -18.37 12.27 -2.82
N GLU A 198 -18.94 11.10 -3.07
CA GLU A 198 -19.74 10.83 -4.29
C GLU A 198 -20.97 10.02 -3.94
N GLU A 199 -22.17 10.61 -4.08
CA GLU A 199 -23.42 9.91 -3.86
C GLU A 199 -23.54 8.69 -4.79
N GLY A 200 -23.82 7.52 -4.21
CA GLY A 200 -24.13 6.29 -4.93
C GLY A 200 -22.93 5.51 -5.47
N ARG A 201 -21.71 5.81 -5.01
CA ARG A 201 -20.52 5.03 -5.36
C ARG A 201 -19.76 4.61 -4.11
N GLY A 202 -19.40 3.33 -4.02
CA GLY A 202 -18.61 2.81 -2.92
C GLY A 202 -17.11 2.85 -3.20
N LEU A 203 -16.33 2.62 -2.15
CA LEU A 203 -14.89 2.49 -2.16
C LEU A 203 -14.49 1.02 -2.32
N ILE A 204 -13.73 0.71 -3.35
CA ILE A 204 -13.10 -0.60 -3.55
C ILE A 204 -11.67 -0.48 -3.06
N MET A 205 -11.30 -1.30 -2.07
CA MET A 205 -10.00 -1.23 -1.44
C MET A 205 -9.25 -2.57 -1.53
N PRO A 206 -8.52 -2.81 -2.65
CA PRO A 206 -7.62 -3.95 -2.73
C PRO A 206 -6.44 -3.77 -1.76
N VAL A 207 -6.20 -4.77 -0.90
CA VAL A 207 -5.07 -4.77 0.02
C VAL A 207 -3.91 -5.53 -0.59
N VAL A 208 -2.71 -4.97 -0.51
CA VAL A 208 -1.52 -5.49 -1.18
C VAL A 208 -0.38 -5.67 -0.18
N ARG A 209 0.19 -6.88 -0.14
CA ARG A 209 1.44 -7.14 0.57
C ARG A 209 2.59 -6.61 -0.25
N ILE A 210 3.22 -5.54 0.23
CA ILE A 210 4.28 -4.85 -0.47
C ILE A 210 5.59 -5.66 -0.39
N GLN A 211 6.23 -5.83 -1.54
CA GLN A 211 7.52 -6.50 -1.69
C GLN A 211 8.63 -5.52 -2.08
N ARG A 212 8.25 -4.38 -2.70
CA ARG A 212 9.18 -3.40 -3.21
C ARG A 212 8.53 -2.01 -3.24
N VAL A 213 9.34 -1.00 -2.94
CA VAL A 213 8.99 0.42 -3.09
C VAL A 213 10.01 1.08 -4.01
N ASP A 214 9.53 1.84 -4.98
CA ASP A 214 10.29 2.72 -5.86
C ASP A 214 9.67 4.12 -5.82
N PHE A 215 10.37 5.10 -6.36
CA PHE A 215 9.90 6.47 -6.43
C PHE A 215 9.99 6.96 -7.87
N LEU A 216 8.96 7.65 -8.32
CA LEU A 216 8.92 8.28 -9.63
C LEU A 216 8.74 9.79 -9.43
N LEU A 217 9.65 10.58 -10.01
CA LEU A 217 9.46 12.02 -10.03
C LEU A 217 8.28 12.34 -10.94
N ALA A 218 7.23 12.95 -10.38
CA ALA A 218 6.10 13.41 -11.18
C ALA A 218 6.60 14.48 -12.18
N GLY A 219 6.28 14.31 -13.46
CA GLY A 219 6.69 15.24 -14.49
C GLY A 219 6.22 16.64 -14.13
N GLN A 220 7.10 17.63 -14.20
CA GLN A 220 6.69 19.02 -14.18
C GLN A 220 6.03 19.27 -15.53
N GLU A 221 4.69 19.37 -15.57
CA GLU A 221 3.97 19.89 -16.72
C GLU A 221 4.27 21.38 -16.93
#